data_0a52d57af3daa5e398d00bdb505f3ab3
#
_entry.id   0a52d57af3daa5e398d00bdb505f3ab3
#
_cell.length_a   1.000
_cell.length_b   1.000
_cell.length_c   1.000
_cell.angle_alpha   90.00
_cell.angle_beta   90.00
_cell.angle_gamma   90.00
#
_symmetry.space_group_name_H-M   'P 1'
#
loop_
_entity.id
_entity.type
_entity.pdbx_description
1 polymer ?
#
loop_
_entity_poly.entity_id
_entity_poly.type
_entity_poly.pdbx_seq_one_letter_code
_entity_poly.pdbx_strand_id
1 'polypeptide(L)'
;MHRLTLGDFELSVFSDGTYPLDGGAFFGVIPKVMWSRKIEADENNCVTSGLNSLLIRTGRQTVLVETGMGNKLSPRMAKFYGQPAQLLDNLAAGGVAPEDIDIVINSHLHFDHCGWNTVRDKNGKFVATFPRAKYYAPEGEWQYARHPSERDSISFIPENYDPLVASGQMTLLKGGEEIAPGISVETFPGHTACMLAVIIRGDLASGRDGKGTSLAVPSGANPDRASALEGTTACYISDLIPTSAHIDLAWGMGFDLYPLQTIESKKQYYARAVPEKWLTVFTHDAKMPWAYVGKDELGKMVERRV
;
A
#
# COMPACT_ATOMS: atom_id res chain seq x y z
N MET A 1 -9.88 -5.22 11.65
CA MET A 1 -8.74 -4.27 11.68
C MET A 1 -7.52 -5.02 12.19
N HIS A 2 -6.39 -4.95 11.50
CA HIS A 2 -5.12 -5.53 11.95
C HIS A 2 -4.26 -4.41 12.52
N ARG A 3 -3.62 -4.62 13.68
CA ARG A 3 -2.80 -3.62 14.37
C ARG A 3 -1.53 -4.24 14.91
N LEU A 4 -0.40 -3.55 14.74
CA LEU A 4 0.92 -3.93 15.24
C LEU A 4 1.67 -2.70 15.76
N THR A 5 2.68 -2.94 16.60
CA THR A 5 3.63 -1.91 17.04
C THR A 5 4.99 -2.18 16.40
N LEU A 6 5.60 -1.17 15.80
CA LEU A 6 6.92 -1.18 15.19
C LEU A 6 7.77 -0.09 15.86
N GLY A 7 8.58 -0.46 16.85
CA GLY A 7 9.28 0.53 17.68
C GLY A 7 8.29 1.51 18.31
N ASP A 8 8.45 2.80 18.04
CA ASP A 8 7.58 3.86 18.53
C ASP A 8 6.32 4.10 17.66
N PHE A 9 6.17 3.35 16.55
CA PHE A 9 5.08 3.53 15.61
C PHE A 9 3.97 2.49 15.81
N GLU A 10 2.73 2.94 15.65
CA GLU A 10 1.56 2.06 15.54
C GLU A 10 1.18 1.92 14.06
N LEU A 11 1.10 0.68 13.61
CA LEU A 11 0.68 0.32 12.26
C LEU A 11 -0.71 -0.30 12.31
N SER A 12 -1.63 0.18 11.47
CA SER A 12 -2.98 -0.36 11.37
C SER A 12 -3.38 -0.50 9.91
N VAL A 13 -3.92 -1.65 9.51
CA VAL A 13 -4.45 -1.85 8.15
C VAL A 13 -5.94 -1.59 8.15
N PHE A 14 -6.37 -0.70 7.25
CA PHE A 14 -7.76 -0.42 6.92
C PHE A 14 -8.03 -0.84 5.48
N SER A 15 -9.16 -1.48 5.23
CA SER A 15 -9.52 -1.93 3.89
C SER A 15 -10.55 -1.01 3.27
N ASP A 16 -10.42 -0.73 1.97
CA ASP A 16 -11.51 -0.14 1.17
C ASP A 16 -12.50 -1.21 0.68
N GLY A 17 -12.33 -2.45 1.15
CA GLY A 17 -13.11 -3.61 0.78
C GLY A 17 -12.33 -4.57 -0.12
N THR A 18 -13.06 -5.34 -0.90
CA THR A 18 -12.50 -6.31 -1.85
C THR A 18 -13.19 -6.21 -3.20
N TYR A 19 -12.50 -6.62 -4.24
CA TYR A 19 -13.08 -6.67 -5.59
C TYR A 19 -12.63 -7.92 -6.34
N PRO A 20 -13.46 -8.40 -7.31
CA PRO A 20 -13.12 -9.54 -8.13
C PRO A 20 -12.08 -9.16 -9.18
N LEU A 21 -11.06 -9.99 -9.37
CA LEU A 21 -10.05 -9.81 -10.39
C LEU A 21 -9.83 -11.12 -11.13
N ASP A 22 -9.81 -11.10 -12.47
CA ASP A 22 -9.54 -12.31 -13.25
C ASP A 22 -8.18 -12.90 -12.87
N GLY A 23 -8.15 -14.17 -12.47
CA GLY A 23 -6.95 -14.83 -11.98
C GLY A 23 -5.87 -14.97 -13.05
N GLY A 24 -6.23 -15.02 -14.33
CA GLY A 24 -5.26 -15.01 -15.43
C GLY A 24 -4.58 -13.65 -15.57
N ALA A 25 -5.32 -12.56 -15.42
CA ALA A 25 -4.78 -11.22 -15.41
C ALA A 25 -3.94 -10.96 -14.13
N PHE A 26 -4.39 -11.46 -12.98
CA PHE A 26 -3.71 -11.25 -11.70
C PHE A 26 -2.41 -12.04 -11.56
N PHE A 27 -2.32 -13.24 -12.17
CA PHE A 27 -1.12 -14.08 -12.12
C PHE A 27 -0.32 -14.11 -13.42
N GLY A 28 -0.77 -13.39 -14.45
CA GLY A 28 -0.05 -13.23 -15.72
C GLY A 28 0.26 -14.57 -16.38
N VAL A 29 1.53 -14.85 -16.59
CA VAL A 29 2.00 -16.06 -17.29
C VAL A 29 1.98 -17.32 -16.43
N ILE A 30 1.66 -17.23 -15.15
CA ILE A 30 1.62 -18.39 -14.25
C ILE A 30 0.40 -19.25 -14.55
N PRO A 31 0.54 -20.56 -14.84
CA PRO A 31 -0.59 -21.42 -15.14
C PRO A 31 -1.61 -21.52 -13.99
N LYS A 32 -2.90 -21.53 -14.32
CA LYS A 32 -3.99 -21.65 -13.32
C LYS A 32 -3.79 -22.84 -12.39
N VAL A 33 -3.36 -23.97 -12.89
CA VAL A 33 -3.08 -25.18 -12.07
C VAL A 33 -2.04 -24.94 -10.96
N MET A 34 -1.22 -23.92 -11.08
CA MET A 34 -0.23 -23.55 -10.08
C MET A 34 -0.79 -22.50 -9.11
N TRP A 35 -1.31 -21.38 -9.60
CA TRP A 35 -1.75 -20.30 -8.73
C TRP A 35 -3.05 -20.60 -7.97
N SER A 36 -3.96 -21.42 -8.53
CA SER A 36 -5.19 -21.83 -7.85
C SER A 36 -4.95 -22.67 -6.58
N ARG A 37 -3.73 -23.17 -6.38
CA ARG A 37 -3.33 -23.82 -5.11
C ARG A 37 -3.04 -22.81 -3.99
N LYS A 38 -2.85 -21.53 -4.33
CA LYS A 38 -2.55 -20.46 -3.36
C LYS A 38 -3.75 -19.57 -3.08
N ILE A 39 -4.51 -19.24 -4.12
CA ILE A 39 -5.73 -18.41 -4.03
C ILE A 39 -6.84 -19.12 -4.80
N GLU A 40 -7.98 -19.27 -4.14
CA GLU A 40 -9.19 -19.84 -4.73
C GLU A 40 -9.82 -18.84 -5.71
N ALA A 41 -10.26 -19.34 -6.87
CA ALA A 41 -11.01 -18.58 -7.85
C ALA A 41 -12.47 -19.05 -7.90
N ASP A 42 -13.37 -18.13 -8.20
CA ASP A 42 -14.78 -18.43 -8.45
C ASP A 42 -15.00 -19.11 -9.83
N GLU A 43 -16.27 -19.34 -10.16
CA GLU A 43 -16.70 -19.96 -11.43
C GLU A 43 -16.30 -19.11 -12.67
N ASN A 44 -16.16 -17.81 -12.52
CA ASN A 44 -15.74 -16.86 -13.55
C ASN A 44 -14.22 -16.67 -13.61
N ASN A 45 -13.43 -17.52 -12.92
CA ASN A 45 -11.99 -17.39 -12.79
C ASN A 45 -11.53 -16.15 -12.02
N CYS A 46 -12.41 -15.50 -11.26
CA CYS A 46 -12.05 -14.34 -10.47
C CYS A 46 -11.56 -14.75 -9.09
N VAL A 47 -10.49 -14.11 -8.65
CA VAL A 47 -9.95 -14.17 -7.29
C VAL A 47 -10.39 -12.93 -6.52
N THR A 48 -10.48 -13.03 -5.19
CA THR A 48 -10.79 -11.89 -4.34
C THR A 48 -9.51 -11.09 -4.08
N SER A 49 -9.46 -9.87 -4.62
CA SER A 49 -8.38 -8.90 -4.38
C SER A 49 -8.77 -7.96 -3.25
N GLY A 50 -7.87 -7.73 -2.29
CA GLY A 50 -8.06 -6.75 -1.21
C GLY A 50 -7.70 -5.34 -1.67
N LEU A 51 -8.10 -4.35 -0.86
CA LEU A 51 -7.74 -2.93 -1.00
C LEU A 51 -7.24 -2.43 0.35
N ASN A 52 -6.02 -2.77 0.71
CA ASN A 52 -5.45 -2.51 2.01
C ASN A 52 -4.69 -1.17 2.01
N SER A 53 -5.14 -0.23 2.83
CA SER A 53 -4.42 1.01 3.15
C SER A 53 -3.73 0.85 4.50
N LEU A 54 -2.52 1.39 4.64
CA LEU A 54 -1.76 1.34 5.88
C LEU A 54 -1.79 2.69 6.59
N LEU A 55 -2.34 2.73 7.79
CA LEU A 55 -2.26 3.88 8.69
C LEU A 55 -1.07 3.72 9.62
N ILE A 56 -0.23 4.76 9.70
CA ILE A 56 0.95 4.82 10.54
C ILE A 56 0.78 6.00 11.50
N ARG A 57 0.82 5.73 12.82
CA ARG A 57 0.89 6.77 13.84
C ARG A 57 2.29 6.84 14.40
N THR A 58 2.94 7.99 14.25
CA THR A 58 4.32 8.22 14.71
C THR A 58 4.38 8.89 16.08
N GLY A 59 3.23 9.12 16.74
CA GLY A 59 3.12 9.94 17.94
C GLY A 59 3.14 11.46 17.66
N ARG A 60 3.53 11.88 16.44
CA ARG A 60 3.52 13.28 16.00
C ARG A 60 2.62 13.52 14.81
N GLN A 61 2.53 12.55 13.92
CA GLN A 61 1.79 12.60 12.66
C GLN A 61 1.04 11.31 12.42
N THR A 62 -0.06 11.41 11.68
CA THR A 62 -0.83 10.28 11.17
C THR A 62 -0.63 10.24 9.65
N VAL A 63 -0.04 9.16 9.17
CA VAL A 63 0.28 8.93 7.76
C VAL A 63 -0.60 7.82 7.22
N LEU A 64 -1.25 8.04 6.09
CA LEU A 64 -2.02 7.03 5.36
C LEU A 64 -1.29 6.69 4.06
N VAL A 65 -0.97 5.41 3.89
CA VAL A 65 -0.40 4.89 2.64
C VAL A 65 -1.52 4.23 1.86
N GLU A 66 -1.73 4.69 0.65
CA GLU A 66 -2.84 4.38 -0.27
C GLU A 66 -4.22 4.79 0.25
N THR A 67 -5.12 4.98 -0.70
CA THR A 67 -6.50 5.42 -0.41
C THR A 67 -7.55 4.57 -1.11
N GLY A 68 -7.24 3.34 -1.50
CA GLY A 68 -8.19 2.41 -2.09
C GLY A 68 -8.77 2.86 -3.42
N MET A 69 -9.88 2.23 -3.80
CA MET A 69 -10.57 2.42 -5.08
C MET A 69 -11.50 3.65 -5.10
N GLY A 70 -12.02 4.03 -3.95
CA GLY A 70 -12.94 5.16 -3.83
C GLY A 70 -14.29 4.94 -4.51
N ASN A 71 -14.93 6.05 -4.90
CA ASN A 71 -16.32 6.05 -5.40
C ASN A 71 -16.48 6.73 -6.77
N LYS A 72 -15.40 6.80 -7.57
CA LYS A 72 -15.41 7.54 -8.84
C LYS A 72 -15.32 6.67 -10.09
N LEU A 73 -15.47 5.35 -9.93
CA LEU A 73 -15.48 4.46 -11.09
C LEU A 73 -16.61 4.82 -12.06
N SER A 74 -16.33 4.73 -13.35
CA SER A 74 -17.38 4.82 -14.36
C SER A 74 -18.41 3.69 -14.17
N PRO A 75 -19.66 3.83 -14.61
CA PRO A 75 -20.67 2.77 -14.48
C PRO A 75 -20.21 1.44 -15.10
N ARG A 76 -19.41 1.48 -16.17
CA ARG A 76 -18.83 0.29 -16.79
C ARG A 76 -17.80 -0.39 -15.87
N MET A 77 -16.90 0.37 -15.29
CA MET A 77 -15.89 -0.16 -14.36
C MET A 77 -16.55 -0.68 -13.08
N ALA A 78 -17.49 0.08 -12.51
CA ALA A 78 -18.23 -0.34 -11.31
C ALA A 78 -19.00 -1.65 -11.51
N LYS A 79 -19.54 -1.88 -12.73
CA LYS A 79 -20.18 -3.16 -13.06
C LYS A 79 -19.16 -4.31 -13.11
N PHE A 80 -17.91 -4.05 -13.48
CA PHE A 80 -16.85 -5.04 -13.67
C PHE A 80 -16.12 -5.38 -12.37
N TYR A 81 -15.72 -4.34 -11.63
CA TYR A 81 -14.91 -4.46 -10.41
C TYR A 81 -15.75 -4.40 -9.12
N GLY A 82 -17.03 -4.06 -9.20
CA GLY A 82 -17.76 -3.58 -8.04
C GLY A 82 -17.31 -2.16 -7.67
N GLN A 83 -17.77 -1.68 -6.55
CA GLN A 83 -17.31 -0.41 -5.96
C GLN A 83 -17.46 -0.53 -4.44
N PRO A 84 -16.49 -1.16 -3.76
CA PRO A 84 -16.60 -1.45 -2.33
C PRO A 84 -16.67 -0.18 -1.49
N ALA A 85 -15.82 0.81 -1.75
CA ALA A 85 -15.86 2.18 -1.19
C ALA A 85 -16.03 2.24 0.34
N GLN A 86 -15.31 1.39 1.09
CA GLN A 86 -15.48 1.20 2.54
C GLN A 86 -14.42 1.90 3.40
N LEU A 87 -13.36 2.48 2.79
CA LEU A 87 -12.22 2.99 3.54
C LEU A 87 -12.61 4.05 4.57
N LEU A 88 -13.45 5.03 4.18
CA LEU A 88 -13.83 6.12 5.07
C LEU A 88 -14.66 5.62 6.27
N ASP A 89 -15.59 4.69 6.02
CA ASP A 89 -16.38 4.07 7.08
C ASP A 89 -15.51 3.23 8.02
N ASN A 90 -14.55 2.49 7.47
CA ASN A 90 -13.62 1.69 8.24
C ASN A 90 -12.65 2.55 9.06
N LEU A 91 -12.15 3.67 8.53
CA LEU A 91 -11.36 4.65 9.26
C LEU A 91 -12.19 5.23 10.41
N ALA A 92 -13.42 5.67 10.16
CA ALA A 92 -14.33 6.20 11.17
C ALA A 92 -14.63 5.18 12.27
N ALA A 93 -14.89 3.91 11.92
CA ALA A 93 -15.06 2.82 12.88
C ALA A 93 -13.79 2.56 13.72
N GLY A 94 -12.62 2.86 13.17
CA GLY A 94 -11.34 2.83 13.88
C GLY A 94 -11.02 4.10 14.68
N GLY A 95 -11.95 5.07 14.74
CA GLY A 95 -11.78 6.34 15.45
C GLY A 95 -10.85 7.32 14.73
N VAL A 96 -10.80 7.27 13.39
CA VAL A 96 -9.96 8.13 12.54
C VAL A 96 -10.87 8.95 11.62
N ALA A 97 -10.90 10.26 11.82
CA ALA A 97 -11.58 11.18 10.92
C ALA A 97 -10.66 11.59 9.76
N PRO A 98 -11.21 12.02 8.61
CA PRO A 98 -10.40 12.54 7.51
C PRO A 98 -9.46 13.69 7.91
N GLU A 99 -9.86 14.51 8.86
CA GLU A 99 -9.09 15.63 9.39
C GLU A 99 -7.91 15.20 10.27
N ASP A 100 -7.87 13.94 10.72
CA ASP A 100 -6.78 13.41 11.55
C ASP A 100 -5.58 12.97 10.71
N ILE A 101 -5.72 12.87 9.38
CA ILE A 101 -4.65 12.47 8.47
C ILE A 101 -3.80 13.71 8.13
N ASP A 102 -2.51 13.63 8.44
CA ASP A 102 -1.53 14.69 8.15
C ASP A 102 -0.82 14.48 6.83
N ILE A 103 -0.64 13.22 6.44
CA ILE A 103 0.11 12.82 5.23
C ILE A 103 -0.62 11.67 4.52
N VAL A 104 -0.72 11.76 3.19
CA VAL A 104 -1.12 10.66 2.31
C VAL A 104 0.03 10.35 1.35
N ILE A 105 0.38 9.08 1.21
CA ILE A 105 1.41 8.63 0.27
C ILE A 105 0.78 7.63 -0.70
N ASN A 106 0.83 7.93 -2.00
CA ASN A 106 0.48 6.96 -3.03
C ASN A 106 1.74 6.35 -3.64
N SER A 107 1.77 5.04 -3.75
CA SER A 107 2.87 4.31 -4.40
C SER A 107 2.91 4.56 -5.90
N HIS A 108 1.74 4.61 -6.53
CA HIS A 108 1.48 4.95 -7.92
C HIS A 108 0.04 5.47 -8.08
N LEU A 109 -0.40 5.78 -9.31
CA LEU A 109 -1.65 6.50 -9.54
C LEU A 109 -2.75 5.67 -10.21
N HIS A 110 -2.73 4.35 -10.11
CA HIS A 110 -3.86 3.54 -10.51
C HIS A 110 -5.07 3.80 -9.61
N PHE A 111 -6.27 3.61 -10.17
CA PHE A 111 -7.53 4.02 -9.55
C PHE A 111 -7.82 3.34 -8.20
N ASP A 112 -7.31 2.14 -8.00
CA ASP A 112 -7.49 1.33 -6.79
C ASP A 112 -6.47 1.61 -5.68
N HIS A 113 -5.52 2.53 -5.92
CA HIS A 113 -4.54 3.03 -4.96
C HIS A 113 -4.79 4.47 -4.51
N CYS A 114 -5.38 5.29 -5.38
CA CYS A 114 -5.56 6.71 -5.12
C CYS A 114 -7.04 7.17 -5.17
N GLY A 115 -7.98 6.21 -5.10
CA GLY A 115 -9.39 6.47 -5.32
C GLY A 115 -10.04 7.43 -4.33
N TRP A 116 -9.71 7.38 -3.05
CA TRP A 116 -10.18 8.33 -2.04
C TRP A 116 -9.25 9.53 -1.84
N ASN A 117 -8.31 9.80 -2.73
CA ASN A 117 -7.56 11.05 -2.64
C ASN A 117 -8.49 12.27 -2.70
N THR A 118 -9.54 12.19 -3.49
CA THR A 118 -10.52 13.26 -3.64
C THR A 118 -11.95 12.77 -3.51
N VAL A 119 -12.83 13.68 -3.12
CA VAL A 119 -14.29 13.49 -3.12
C VAL A 119 -14.97 14.65 -3.86
N ARG A 120 -16.22 14.46 -4.29
CA ARG A 120 -17.05 15.56 -4.81
C ARG A 120 -17.65 16.34 -3.65
N ASP A 121 -17.45 17.64 -3.64
CA ASP A 121 -18.14 18.55 -2.73
C ASP A 121 -19.61 18.76 -3.16
N LYS A 122 -20.35 19.53 -2.36
CA LYS A 122 -21.76 19.88 -2.64
C LYS A 122 -21.98 20.65 -3.96
N ASN A 123 -20.93 21.22 -4.53
CA ASN A 123 -20.97 21.95 -5.81
C ASN A 123 -20.52 21.05 -6.98
N GLY A 124 -20.21 19.77 -6.72
CA GLY A 124 -19.72 18.81 -7.71
C GLY A 124 -18.23 18.94 -8.03
N LYS A 125 -17.49 19.82 -7.33
CA LYS A 125 -16.03 19.97 -7.50
C LYS A 125 -15.29 18.88 -6.75
N PHE A 126 -14.20 18.39 -7.33
CA PHE A 126 -13.30 17.48 -6.64
C PHE A 126 -12.39 18.24 -5.67
N VAL A 127 -12.41 17.82 -4.43
CA VAL A 127 -11.63 18.39 -3.32
C VAL A 127 -10.92 17.27 -2.57
N ALA A 128 -9.88 17.60 -1.83
CA ALA A 128 -9.17 16.62 -0.99
C ALA A 128 -10.11 15.94 -0.01
N THR A 129 -10.07 14.61 0.05
CA THR A 129 -10.79 13.81 1.06
C THR A 129 -10.22 14.04 2.45
N PHE A 130 -8.89 14.15 2.53
CA PHE A 130 -8.15 14.41 3.77
C PHE A 130 -7.67 15.86 3.74
N PRO A 131 -8.49 16.82 4.24
CA PRO A 131 -8.31 18.24 3.94
C PRO A 131 -7.04 18.85 4.53
N ARG A 132 -6.52 18.29 5.64
CA ARG A 132 -5.29 18.72 6.29
C ARG A 132 -4.05 18.03 5.74
N ALA A 133 -4.23 16.92 5.02
CA ALA A 133 -3.13 16.09 4.59
C ALA A 133 -2.31 16.76 3.49
N LYS A 134 -1.00 16.59 3.56
CA LYS A 134 -0.10 16.76 2.44
C LYS A 134 -0.02 15.44 1.68
N TYR A 135 -0.30 15.48 0.39
CA TYR A 135 -0.26 14.29 -0.46
C TYR A 135 1.09 14.18 -1.14
N TYR A 136 1.51 12.94 -1.37
CA TYR A 136 2.74 12.60 -2.08
C TYR A 136 2.48 11.49 -3.10
N ALA A 137 3.01 11.67 -4.31
CA ALA A 137 2.96 10.66 -5.37
C ALA A 137 4.21 10.76 -6.25
N PRO A 138 4.59 9.70 -7.00
CA PRO A 138 5.73 9.76 -7.89
C PRO A 138 5.52 10.74 -9.05
N GLU A 139 6.50 11.60 -9.33
CA GLU A 139 6.44 12.55 -10.45
C GLU A 139 6.29 11.82 -11.80
N GLY A 140 7.05 10.76 -12.00
CA GLY A 140 6.98 9.98 -13.23
C GLY A 140 5.63 9.30 -13.46
N GLU A 141 4.94 8.87 -12.39
CA GLU A 141 3.58 8.35 -12.48
C GLU A 141 2.60 9.42 -12.95
N TRP A 142 2.65 10.60 -12.36
CA TRP A 142 1.77 11.70 -12.77
C TRP A 142 2.03 12.14 -14.22
N GLN A 143 3.30 12.17 -14.63
CA GLN A 143 3.65 12.49 -16.04
C GLN A 143 3.10 11.44 -16.98
N TYR A 144 3.24 10.15 -16.65
CA TYR A 144 2.73 9.03 -17.44
C TYR A 144 1.19 9.00 -17.47
N ALA A 145 0.53 9.21 -16.33
CA ALA A 145 -0.92 9.18 -16.18
C ALA A 145 -1.64 10.23 -17.06
N ARG A 146 -0.94 11.28 -17.50
CA ARG A 146 -1.48 12.29 -18.44
C ARG A 146 -1.46 11.84 -19.90
N HIS A 147 -0.64 10.85 -20.22
CA HIS A 147 -0.49 10.29 -21.57
C HIS A 147 -0.23 8.78 -21.48
N PRO A 148 -1.15 8.03 -20.85
CA PRO A 148 -0.95 6.60 -20.64
C PRO A 148 -1.04 5.85 -21.98
N SER A 149 -0.48 4.65 -22.02
CA SER A 149 -0.62 3.77 -23.18
C SER A 149 -2.03 3.18 -23.27
N GLU A 150 -2.40 2.69 -24.43
CA GLU A 150 -3.68 2.02 -24.68
C GLU A 150 -3.83 0.76 -23.80
N ARG A 151 -2.73 0.20 -23.31
CA ARG A 151 -2.70 -0.99 -22.47
C ARG A 151 -3.33 -0.75 -21.08
N ASP A 152 -3.04 0.40 -20.49
CA ASP A 152 -3.34 0.68 -19.08
C ASP A 152 -4.08 2.01 -18.83
N SER A 153 -4.47 2.71 -19.89
CA SER A 153 -5.19 3.99 -19.79
C SER A 153 -6.45 3.93 -18.93
N ILE A 154 -7.11 2.76 -18.86
CA ILE A 154 -8.26 2.53 -17.99
C ILE A 154 -7.93 2.61 -16.50
N SER A 155 -6.67 2.43 -16.13
CA SER A 155 -6.22 2.45 -14.73
C SER A 155 -6.10 3.86 -14.14
N PHE A 156 -6.16 4.90 -14.97
CA PHE A 156 -5.96 6.27 -14.54
C PHE A 156 -7.26 7.07 -14.54
N ILE A 157 -7.58 7.67 -13.38
CA ILE A 157 -8.74 8.55 -13.19
C ILE A 157 -8.20 9.92 -12.74
N PRO A 158 -8.06 10.90 -13.64
CA PRO A 158 -7.43 12.20 -13.34
C PRO A 158 -8.06 12.94 -12.16
N GLU A 159 -9.35 12.74 -11.93
CA GLU A 159 -10.07 13.31 -10.80
C GLU A 159 -9.51 12.90 -9.44
N ASN A 160 -8.76 11.81 -9.37
CA ASN A 160 -8.15 11.33 -8.14
C ASN A 160 -6.91 12.14 -7.72
N TYR A 161 -6.20 12.78 -8.64
CA TYR A 161 -4.91 13.42 -8.36
C TYR A 161 -4.73 14.82 -8.98
N ASP A 162 -5.25 15.10 -10.17
CA ASP A 162 -5.06 16.41 -10.83
C ASP A 162 -5.55 17.60 -9.98
N PRO A 163 -6.71 17.54 -9.28
CA PRO A 163 -7.15 18.63 -8.41
C PRO A 163 -6.15 18.93 -7.28
N LEU A 164 -5.48 17.89 -6.75
CA LEU A 164 -4.51 18.03 -5.67
C LEU A 164 -3.17 18.60 -6.15
N VAL A 165 -2.73 18.21 -7.36
CA VAL A 165 -1.55 18.80 -8.00
C VAL A 165 -1.82 20.27 -8.33
N ALA A 166 -2.98 20.58 -8.93
CA ALA A 166 -3.36 21.92 -9.29
C ALA A 166 -3.51 22.87 -8.09
N SER A 167 -3.95 22.36 -6.94
CA SER A 167 -4.05 23.13 -5.68
C SER A 167 -2.72 23.27 -4.94
N GLY A 168 -1.67 22.53 -5.33
CA GLY A 168 -0.39 22.45 -4.60
C GLY A 168 -0.45 21.59 -3.33
N GLN A 169 -1.54 20.84 -3.11
CA GLN A 169 -1.68 19.95 -1.96
C GLN A 169 -0.95 18.62 -2.18
N MET A 170 -0.70 18.22 -3.43
CA MET A 170 0.11 17.05 -3.77
C MET A 170 1.52 17.47 -4.19
N THR A 171 2.52 16.91 -3.55
CA THR A 171 3.94 17.03 -3.90
C THR A 171 4.36 15.82 -4.72
N LEU A 172 4.98 16.07 -5.86
CA LEU A 172 5.51 15.04 -6.74
C LEU A 172 6.95 14.68 -6.35
N LEU A 173 7.20 13.38 -6.16
CA LEU A 173 8.46 12.82 -5.66
C LEU A 173 9.28 12.22 -6.80
N LYS A 174 10.61 12.23 -6.64
CA LYS A 174 11.55 11.56 -7.57
C LYS A 174 11.89 10.14 -7.15
N GLY A 175 11.59 9.78 -5.89
CA GLY A 175 11.96 8.53 -5.23
C GLY A 175 13.23 8.68 -4.39
N GLY A 176 13.23 8.05 -3.21
CA GLY A 176 14.33 8.11 -2.24
C GLY A 176 14.21 9.19 -1.17
N GLU A 177 13.10 9.96 -1.14
CA GLU A 177 12.89 11.01 -0.16
C GLU A 177 12.44 10.44 1.21
N GLU A 178 12.88 11.08 2.29
CA GLU A 178 12.27 10.94 3.61
C GLU A 178 11.07 11.88 3.70
N ILE A 179 9.89 11.31 3.94
CA ILE A 179 8.61 12.03 3.98
C ILE A 179 8.32 12.55 5.40
N ALA A 180 8.65 11.74 6.38
CA ALA A 180 8.58 12.06 7.80
C ALA A 180 9.69 11.28 8.52
N PRO A 181 10.10 11.66 9.72
CA PRO A 181 11.12 10.93 10.46
C PRO A 181 10.79 9.43 10.55
N GLY A 182 11.67 8.60 10.00
CA GLY A 182 11.50 7.14 9.92
C GLY A 182 10.57 6.64 8.82
N ILE A 183 10.00 7.50 8.00
CA ILE A 183 9.15 7.11 6.85
C ILE A 183 9.77 7.67 5.57
N SER A 184 10.24 6.78 4.71
CA SER A 184 10.85 7.12 3.43
C SER A 184 10.22 6.35 2.28
N VAL A 185 10.43 6.83 1.07
CA VAL A 185 9.99 6.15 -0.15
C VAL A 185 11.19 5.69 -0.96
N GLU A 186 11.02 4.61 -1.70
CA GLU A 186 12.03 4.05 -2.59
C GLU A 186 11.38 3.54 -3.87
N THR A 187 11.98 3.80 -5.02
CA THR A 187 11.44 3.37 -6.31
C THR A 187 11.75 1.89 -6.56
N PHE A 188 10.70 1.11 -6.83
CA PHE A 188 10.78 -0.27 -7.28
C PHE A 188 10.02 -0.43 -8.60
N PRO A 189 10.68 -0.17 -9.74
CA PRO A 189 10.04 -0.25 -11.04
C PRO A 189 9.67 -1.69 -11.41
N GLY A 190 8.62 -1.82 -12.21
CA GLY A 190 8.18 -3.13 -12.70
C GLY A 190 6.69 -3.14 -13.01
N HIS A 191 5.83 -3.02 -12.00
CA HIS A 191 4.40 -2.83 -12.21
C HIS A 191 4.14 -1.56 -13.01
N THR A 192 4.67 -0.44 -12.56
CA THR A 192 4.86 0.77 -13.35
C THR A 192 6.33 1.18 -13.36
N ALA A 193 6.70 2.19 -14.15
CA ALA A 193 8.08 2.65 -14.27
C ALA A 193 8.60 3.35 -12.99
N CYS A 194 7.71 3.97 -12.23
CA CYS A 194 8.07 4.86 -11.13
C CYS A 194 7.38 4.50 -9.80
N MET A 195 6.83 3.28 -9.70
CA MET A 195 6.15 2.85 -8.48
C MET A 195 7.07 2.92 -7.26
N LEU A 196 6.53 3.46 -6.16
CA LEU A 196 7.22 3.57 -4.87
C LEU A 196 6.80 2.45 -3.93
N ALA A 197 7.73 2.00 -3.11
CA ALA A 197 7.42 1.36 -1.83
C ALA A 197 7.63 2.37 -0.70
N VAL A 198 6.89 2.19 0.42
CA VAL A 198 7.05 3.02 1.62
C VAL A 198 7.79 2.20 2.67
N ILE A 199 8.96 2.69 3.07
CA ILE A 199 9.82 2.05 4.07
C ILE A 199 9.63 2.75 5.41
N ILE A 200 9.28 1.99 6.43
CA ILE A 200 8.93 2.47 7.75
C ILE A 200 9.95 1.89 8.75
N ARG A 201 10.69 2.75 9.46
CA ARG A 201 11.65 2.38 10.50
C ARG A 201 11.17 2.91 11.84
N GLY A 202 10.76 1.99 12.72
CA GLY A 202 10.17 2.35 14.03
C GLY A 202 11.19 2.79 15.07
N ASP A 203 12.45 2.40 14.95
CA ASP A 203 13.53 2.89 15.79
C ASP A 203 14.13 4.14 15.13
N LEU A 204 13.47 5.24 15.35
CA LEU A 204 14.17 6.50 15.28
C LEU A 204 15.29 6.39 16.32
N ALA A 205 16.54 6.27 15.85
CA ALA A 205 17.68 6.48 16.75
C ALA A 205 17.39 7.81 17.44
N SER A 206 16.73 7.73 18.59
CA SER A 206 16.68 8.86 19.50
C SER A 206 18.13 9.22 19.64
N GLY A 207 18.51 10.43 19.24
CA GLY A 207 19.76 11.01 19.69
C GLY A 207 19.77 10.91 21.20
N ARG A 208 20.22 9.78 21.69
CA ARG A 208 20.52 9.54 23.07
C ARG A 208 21.85 10.25 23.31
N ASP A 209 21.77 11.55 23.43
CA ASP A 209 22.69 12.24 24.29
C ASP A 209 22.56 11.54 25.64
N GLY A 210 23.62 10.82 26.04
CA GLY A 210 23.67 9.85 27.12
C GLY A 210 23.19 10.32 28.49
N LYS A 211 21.92 10.67 28.63
CA LYS A 211 21.24 10.84 29.91
C LYS A 211 19.81 10.34 29.79
N GLY A 212 19.62 9.10 30.22
CA GLY A 212 18.32 8.45 30.26
C GLY A 212 17.30 9.19 31.11
N THR A 213 16.18 9.51 30.50
CA THR A 213 14.91 9.68 31.22
C THR A 213 13.85 8.96 30.38
N SER A 214 13.51 7.75 30.83
CA SER A 214 12.34 7.01 30.35
C SER A 214 11.10 7.85 30.67
N LEU A 215 10.42 8.36 29.66
CA LEU A 215 9.06 8.84 29.82
C LEU A 215 8.17 7.60 29.90
N ALA A 216 7.72 7.30 31.11
CA ALA A 216 6.77 6.26 31.38
C ALA A 216 5.46 6.55 30.65
N VAL A 217 5.08 5.66 29.72
CA VAL A 217 3.75 5.61 29.14
C VAL A 217 2.77 5.19 30.25
N PRO A 218 1.61 5.86 30.43
CA PRO A 218 0.65 5.46 31.44
C PRO A 218 0.15 4.04 31.19
N SER A 219 0.27 3.18 32.18
CA SER A 219 -0.22 1.80 32.16
C SER A 219 -1.74 1.76 32.23
N GLY A 220 -2.40 1.80 31.07
CA GLY A 220 -3.78 1.35 30.89
C GLY A 220 -3.72 0.01 30.15
N ALA A 221 -3.84 -1.08 30.87
CA ALA A 221 -3.85 -2.42 30.28
C ALA A 221 -5.08 -2.59 29.40
N ASN A 222 -4.89 -2.54 28.07
CA ASN A 222 -5.86 -2.99 27.08
C ASN A 222 -5.46 -4.42 26.66
N PRO A 223 -6.37 -5.43 26.70
CA PRO A 223 -6.05 -6.82 26.38
C PRO A 223 -5.66 -7.10 24.93
N ASP A 224 -5.81 -6.13 24.03
CA ASP A 224 -5.32 -6.21 22.63
C ASP A 224 -3.90 -5.65 22.47
N ARG A 225 -2.99 -6.08 23.32
CA ARG A 225 -1.58 -5.69 23.18
C ARG A 225 -1.03 -6.29 21.89
N ALA A 226 -0.87 -5.43 20.86
CA ALA A 226 -0.19 -5.78 19.63
C ALA A 226 1.15 -6.46 19.94
N SER A 227 1.41 -7.61 19.32
CA SER A 227 2.70 -8.30 19.47
C SER A 227 3.82 -7.39 18.96
N ALA A 228 4.92 -7.29 19.71
CA ALA A 228 6.11 -6.59 19.25
C ALA A 228 6.72 -7.38 18.08
N LEU A 229 7.07 -6.67 17.00
CA LEU A 229 7.66 -7.27 15.82
C LEU A 229 9.11 -7.72 16.09
N GLU A 230 9.57 -8.77 15.40
CA GLU A 230 10.96 -9.24 15.48
C GLU A 230 11.95 -8.26 14.83
N GLY A 231 11.49 -7.48 13.83
CA GLY A 231 12.29 -6.47 13.11
C GLY A 231 11.82 -5.06 13.42
N THR A 232 12.63 -4.08 13.07
CA THR A 232 12.39 -2.66 13.29
C THR A 232 11.98 -1.93 12.01
N THR A 233 11.83 -2.67 10.90
CA THR A 233 11.46 -2.13 9.60
C THR A 233 10.22 -2.82 9.04
N ALA A 234 9.26 -2.04 8.58
CA ALA A 234 8.16 -2.48 7.73
C ALA A 234 8.28 -1.86 6.34
N CYS A 235 7.71 -2.51 5.34
CA CYS A 235 7.63 -2.00 3.98
C CYS A 235 6.24 -2.22 3.42
N TYR A 236 5.58 -1.14 3.05
CA TYR A 236 4.40 -1.21 2.19
C TYR A 236 4.87 -1.36 0.76
N ILE A 237 4.81 -2.60 0.24
CA ILE A 237 5.51 -2.99 -0.99
C ILE A 237 4.69 -2.74 -2.25
N SER A 238 3.40 -2.41 -2.09
CA SER A 238 2.48 -2.15 -3.18
C SER A 238 2.46 -3.28 -4.22
N ASP A 239 2.33 -2.95 -5.47
CA ASP A 239 2.13 -3.89 -6.58
C ASP A 239 3.41 -4.57 -7.09
N LEU A 240 4.55 -4.34 -6.41
CA LEU A 240 5.71 -5.20 -6.60
C LEU A 240 5.43 -6.63 -6.14
N ILE A 241 4.73 -6.76 -5.00
CA ILE A 241 4.28 -8.03 -4.43
C ILE A 241 2.86 -7.82 -3.91
N PRO A 242 1.84 -7.88 -4.78
CA PRO A 242 0.47 -7.47 -4.42
C PRO A 242 -0.16 -8.36 -3.34
N THR A 243 0.19 -9.65 -3.30
CA THR A 243 -0.28 -10.61 -2.28
C THR A 243 0.82 -11.55 -1.85
N SER A 244 0.60 -12.26 -0.75
CA SER A 244 1.46 -13.35 -0.28
C SER A 244 1.66 -14.45 -1.34
N ALA A 245 0.70 -14.67 -2.24
CA ALA A 245 0.82 -15.62 -3.33
C ALA A 245 1.87 -15.20 -4.39
N HIS A 246 2.17 -13.89 -4.51
CA HIS A 246 3.13 -13.34 -5.47
C HIS A 246 4.57 -13.25 -4.94
N ILE A 247 4.88 -13.86 -3.82
CA ILE A 247 6.22 -13.79 -3.21
C ILE A 247 7.29 -14.46 -4.08
N ASP A 248 6.97 -15.51 -4.83
CA ASP A 248 7.92 -16.14 -5.76
C ASP A 248 8.43 -15.11 -6.79
N LEU A 249 9.73 -15.15 -7.11
CA LEU A 249 10.34 -14.17 -8.03
C LEU A 249 9.66 -14.10 -9.38
N ALA A 250 9.29 -15.23 -9.95
CA ALA A 250 8.67 -15.32 -11.28
C ALA A 250 7.16 -14.99 -11.27
N TRP A 251 6.55 -14.82 -10.10
CA TRP A 251 5.11 -14.60 -9.96
C TRP A 251 4.81 -13.10 -9.97
N GLY A 252 4.67 -12.54 -11.19
CA GLY A 252 4.22 -11.18 -11.42
C GLY A 252 2.77 -11.14 -11.90
N MET A 253 2.25 -9.95 -12.07
CA MET A 253 0.91 -9.73 -12.64
C MET A 253 0.96 -9.59 -14.15
N GLY A 254 -0.15 -9.95 -14.83
CA GLY A 254 -0.34 -9.61 -16.25
C GLY A 254 -0.45 -8.10 -16.48
N PHE A 255 -0.72 -7.35 -15.42
CA PHE A 255 -0.76 -5.89 -15.42
C PHE A 255 0.62 -5.23 -15.38
N ASP A 256 1.69 -5.96 -15.04
CA ASP A 256 3.03 -5.40 -14.98
C ASP A 256 3.43 -4.86 -16.37
N LEU A 257 3.82 -3.58 -16.42
CA LEU A 257 4.31 -2.98 -17.64
C LEU A 257 5.72 -3.47 -18.00
N TYR A 258 6.52 -3.78 -16.96
CA TYR A 258 7.92 -4.19 -17.09
C TYR A 258 8.19 -5.46 -16.27
N PRO A 259 7.65 -6.63 -16.69
CA PRO A 259 7.67 -7.83 -15.85
C PRO A 259 9.08 -8.36 -15.53
N LEU A 260 10.06 -8.15 -16.40
CA LEU A 260 11.46 -8.50 -16.09
C LEU A 260 12.06 -7.56 -15.04
N GLN A 261 11.68 -6.29 -15.07
CA GLN A 261 12.11 -5.33 -14.07
C GLN A 261 11.45 -5.61 -12.70
N THR A 262 10.19 -6.08 -12.69
CA THR A 262 9.53 -6.58 -11.45
C THR A 262 10.38 -7.65 -10.77
N ILE A 263 10.97 -8.59 -11.53
CA ILE A 263 11.85 -9.64 -10.99
C ILE A 263 13.11 -9.04 -10.37
N GLU A 264 13.76 -8.09 -11.03
CA GLU A 264 14.97 -7.44 -10.52
C GLU A 264 14.66 -6.60 -9.27
N SER A 265 13.56 -5.87 -9.27
CA SER A 265 13.09 -5.11 -8.11
C SER A 265 12.77 -6.03 -6.92
N LYS A 266 12.13 -7.18 -7.13
CA LYS A 266 11.93 -8.19 -6.08
C LYS A 266 13.26 -8.72 -5.53
N LYS A 267 14.26 -8.98 -6.36
CA LYS A 267 15.59 -9.42 -5.90
C LYS A 267 16.25 -8.36 -5.01
N GLN A 268 16.19 -7.08 -5.41
CA GLN A 268 16.70 -5.97 -4.61
C GLN A 268 15.99 -5.87 -3.27
N TYR A 269 14.66 -5.95 -3.27
CA TYR A 269 13.84 -5.97 -2.07
C TYR A 269 14.24 -7.11 -1.13
N TYR A 270 14.28 -8.36 -1.63
CA TYR A 270 14.58 -9.54 -0.82
C TYR A 270 16.01 -9.56 -0.29
N ALA A 271 16.97 -8.97 -0.99
CA ALA A 271 18.36 -8.86 -0.52
C ALA A 271 18.46 -8.09 0.81
N ARG A 272 17.50 -7.22 1.10
CA ARG A 272 17.41 -6.44 2.34
C ARG A 272 16.34 -7.00 3.28
N ALA A 273 15.14 -7.21 2.79
CA ALA A 273 13.99 -7.59 3.60
C ALA A 273 14.17 -8.94 4.32
N VAL A 274 14.83 -9.91 3.67
CA VAL A 274 15.01 -11.25 4.26
C VAL A 274 16.00 -11.24 5.42
N PRO A 275 17.26 -10.76 5.28
CA PRO A 275 18.22 -10.76 6.38
C PRO A 275 17.81 -9.81 7.51
N GLU A 276 17.16 -8.70 7.20
CA GLU A 276 16.75 -7.69 8.18
C GLU A 276 15.34 -7.93 8.75
N LYS A 277 14.67 -9.01 8.32
CA LYS A 277 13.31 -9.40 8.76
C LYS A 277 12.30 -8.25 8.63
N TRP A 278 12.19 -7.68 7.44
CA TRP A 278 11.21 -6.62 7.19
C TRP A 278 9.79 -7.18 7.17
N LEU A 279 8.87 -6.50 7.87
CA LEU A 279 7.45 -6.76 7.73
C LEU A 279 6.97 -6.24 6.37
N THR A 280 6.53 -7.15 5.49
CA THR A 280 5.98 -6.81 4.18
C THR A 280 4.48 -6.61 4.30
N VAL A 281 3.98 -5.44 3.89
CA VAL A 281 2.54 -5.12 3.85
C VAL A 281 2.05 -5.23 2.42
N PHE A 282 1.00 -6.04 2.21
CA PHE A 282 0.42 -6.37 0.90
C PHE A 282 -0.85 -5.58 0.63
N THR A 283 -0.90 -4.86 -0.48
CA THR A 283 -2.06 -4.06 -0.88
C THR A 283 -3.27 -4.92 -1.19
N HIS A 284 -3.07 -6.01 -1.91
CA HIS A 284 -4.14 -6.80 -2.53
C HIS A 284 -4.40 -8.14 -1.87
N ASP A 285 -3.74 -8.46 -0.75
CA ASP A 285 -4.03 -9.69 -0.02
C ASP A 285 -5.26 -9.50 0.89
N ALA A 286 -6.37 -10.11 0.51
CA ALA A 286 -7.64 -9.99 1.25
C ALA A 286 -7.65 -10.75 2.59
N LYS A 287 -6.69 -11.69 2.80
CA LYS A 287 -6.66 -12.57 3.98
C LYS A 287 -5.46 -12.34 4.88
N MET A 288 -4.33 -11.92 4.30
CA MET A 288 -3.05 -11.74 4.97
C MET A 288 -2.45 -10.38 4.61
N PRO A 289 -2.86 -9.28 5.28
CA PRO A 289 -2.43 -7.94 4.90
C PRO A 289 -0.93 -7.70 5.10
N TRP A 290 -0.24 -8.54 5.89
CA TRP A 290 1.20 -8.50 6.11
C TRP A 290 1.78 -9.85 6.49
N ALA A 291 3.06 -10.03 6.19
CA ALA A 291 3.87 -11.17 6.62
C ALA A 291 5.37 -10.82 6.54
N TYR A 292 6.19 -11.59 7.22
CA TYR A 292 7.61 -11.63 6.90
C TYR A 292 7.85 -12.45 5.63
N VAL A 293 8.80 -12.02 4.81
CA VAL A 293 9.28 -12.83 3.69
C VAL A 293 10.57 -13.54 4.08
N GLY A 294 10.71 -14.79 3.70
CA GLY A 294 11.85 -15.61 4.05
C GLY A 294 12.12 -16.70 3.01
N LYS A 295 13.15 -17.50 3.26
CA LYS A 295 13.44 -18.68 2.44
C LYS A 295 13.12 -19.95 3.21
N ASP A 296 12.55 -20.94 2.53
CA ASP A 296 12.45 -22.32 3.06
C ASP A 296 13.79 -23.07 2.96
N GLU A 297 13.79 -24.35 3.36
CA GLU A 297 14.97 -25.21 3.33
C GLU A 297 15.52 -25.44 1.91
N LEU A 298 14.68 -25.27 0.90
CA LEU A 298 15.05 -25.41 -0.52
C LEU A 298 15.47 -24.07 -1.15
N GLY A 299 15.50 -22.98 -0.35
CA GLY A 299 15.84 -21.63 -0.80
C GLY A 299 14.73 -20.89 -1.55
N LYS A 300 13.52 -21.46 -1.58
CA LYS A 300 12.35 -20.84 -2.18
C LYS A 300 11.77 -19.77 -1.26
N MET A 301 11.32 -18.65 -1.86
CA MET A 301 10.68 -17.57 -1.10
C MET A 301 9.31 -18.02 -0.55
N VAL A 302 9.09 -17.76 0.72
CA VAL A 302 7.86 -18.10 1.45
C VAL A 302 7.46 -16.97 2.40
N GLU A 303 6.16 -16.92 2.68
CA GLU A 303 5.62 -16.08 3.75
C GLU A 303 5.85 -16.75 5.12
N ARG A 304 6.10 -15.92 6.14
CA ARG A 304 6.09 -16.30 7.54
C ARG A 304 5.13 -15.38 8.27
N ARG A 305 4.08 -15.96 8.84
CA ARG A 305 3.05 -15.20 9.56
C ARG A 305 3.64 -14.46 10.77
N VAL A 306 3.07 -13.33 11.07
CA VAL A 306 3.36 -12.48 12.25
C VAL A 306 2.62 -13.03 13.47
#